data_48e05ccad076caae958dbf5c181e2228
#
_entry.id   48e05ccad076caae958dbf5c181e2228
#
_cell.length_a   1.000
_cell.length_b   1.000
_cell.length_c   1.000
_cell.angle_alpha   90.00
_cell.angle_beta   90.00
_cell.angle_gamma   90.00
#
_symmetry.space_group_name_H-M   'P 1'
#
loop_
_entity.id
_entity.type
_entity.pdbx_description
1 polymer ?
#
loop_
_entity_poly.entity_id
_entity_poly.type
_entity_poly.pdbx_seq_one_letter_code
_entity_poly.pdbx_strand_id
1 'polypeptide(L)'
;RTEFRGAPDSVEKVMELAESGKIKLITNAQVVGLQGNGKLNGVVIQHDTDGEFEVAADHFVPLFGLTPKLGPIAEWGLTIDKSAIEVNTTDYSTNVPGIYAIGDINTYPGKLKLILCGFHEATLACQSAFKVVFPDKKLSFKYTTVTGIEGMPG
;
A
#
# COMPACT_ATOMS: atom_id res chain seq x y z
N ARG A 1 9.88 -1.59 -18.46
CA ARG A 1 11.08 -1.24 -17.68
C ARG A 1 12.15 -2.28 -17.88
N THR A 2 13.41 -1.86 -17.90
CA THR A 2 14.60 -2.72 -17.99
C THR A 2 15.03 -3.29 -16.64
N GLU A 3 14.68 -2.62 -15.54
CA GLU A 3 15.11 -2.98 -14.19
C GLU A 3 13.93 -3.30 -13.28
N PHE A 4 14.11 -4.32 -12.45
CA PHE A 4 13.17 -4.69 -11.41
C PHE A 4 13.36 -3.79 -10.16
N ARG A 5 12.23 -3.50 -9.48
CA ARG A 5 12.22 -2.77 -8.20
C ARG A 5 11.74 -3.64 -7.04
N GLY A 6 11.61 -4.94 -7.29
CA GLY A 6 11.20 -5.91 -6.28
C GLY A 6 12.30 -6.22 -5.29
N ALA A 7 11.96 -6.96 -4.23
CA ALA A 7 12.94 -7.53 -3.33
C ALA A 7 13.89 -8.48 -4.09
N PRO A 8 15.19 -8.50 -3.77
CA PRO A 8 16.19 -9.30 -4.49
C PRO A 8 15.77 -10.76 -4.67
N ASP A 9 15.33 -11.42 -3.61
CA ASP A 9 14.87 -12.82 -3.63
C ASP A 9 13.69 -13.05 -4.61
N SER A 10 12.79 -12.07 -4.74
CA SER A 10 11.66 -12.17 -5.67
C SER A 10 12.11 -12.02 -7.11
N VAL A 11 13.08 -11.13 -7.34
CA VAL A 11 13.69 -10.93 -8.67
C VAL A 11 14.44 -12.21 -9.09
N GLU A 12 15.26 -12.77 -8.19
CA GLU A 12 16.00 -14.01 -8.42
C GLU A 12 15.05 -15.16 -8.83
N LYS A 13 13.97 -15.38 -8.07
CA LYS A 13 12.94 -16.39 -8.41
C LYS A 13 12.30 -16.17 -9.77
N VAL A 14 12.01 -14.93 -10.15
CA VAL A 14 11.44 -14.62 -11.46
C VAL A 14 12.44 -14.96 -12.57
N MET A 15 13.71 -14.63 -12.38
CA MET A 15 14.75 -14.93 -13.36
C MET A 15 14.97 -16.44 -13.53
N GLU A 16 15.05 -17.20 -12.44
CA GLU A 16 15.13 -18.66 -12.46
C GLU A 16 13.94 -19.31 -13.20
N LEU A 17 12.73 -18.81 -12.95
CA LEU A 17 11.53 -19.33 -13.63
C LEU A 17 11.53 -19.00 -15.12
N ALA A 18 12.05 -17.83 -15.50
CA ALA A 18 12.17 -17.44 -16.89
C ALA A 18 13.27 -18.26 -17.61
N GLU A 19 14.44 -18.45 -17.00
CA GLU A 19 15.53 -19.27 -17.54
C GLU A 19 15.14 -20.74 -17.70
N SER A 20 14.36 -21.27 -16.75
CA SER A 20 13.84 -22.64 -16.85
C SER A 20 12.67 -22.79 -17.83
N GLY A 21 12.22 -21.72 -18.47
CA GLY A 21 11.10 -21.72 -19.41
C GLY A 21 9.72 -21.94 -18.79
N LYS A 22 9.61 -21.89 -17.45
CA LYS A 22 8.32 -22.03 -16.74
C LYS A 22 7.41 -20.81 -16.89
N ILE A 23 8.01 -19.62 -17.08
CA ILE A 23 7.31 -18.39 -17.38
C ILE A 23 7.95 -17.70 -18.58
N LYS A 24 7.15 -16.92 -19.32
CA LYS A 24 7.64 -16.00 -20.33
C LYS A 24 7.75 -14.61 -19.72
N LEU A 25 8.97 -14.13 -19.52
CA LEU A 25 9.23 -12.78 -19.04
C LEU A 25 9.32 -11.81 -20.22
N ILE A 26 8.50 -10.76 -20.19
CA ILE A 26 8.48 -9.69 -21.20
C ILE A 26 8.73 -8.38 -20.47
N THR A 27 9.88 -7.77 -20.71
CA THR A 27 10.23 -6.44 -20.18
C THR A 27 10.04 -5.39 -21.28
N ASN A 28 10.16 -4.09 -20.92
CA ASN A 28 10.02 -2.98 -21.89
C ASN A 28 8.73 -3.03 -22.71
N ALA A 29 7.66 -3.44 -22.08
CA ALA A 29 6.37 -3.64 -22.72
C ALA A 29 5.23 -3.08 -21.87
N GLN A 30 4.13 -2.77 -22.53
CA GLN A 30 2.89 -2.31 -21.89
C GLN A 30 1.72 -3.15 -22.41
N VAL A 31 0.76 -3.45 -21.52
CA VAL A 31 -0.51 -4.00 -21.95
C VAL A 31 -1.36 -2.89 -22.50
N VAL A 32 -1.77 -3.00 -23.76
CA VAL A 32 -2.56 -2.00 -24.48
C VAL A 32 -3.98 -2.45 -24.77
N GLY A 33 -4.26 -3.76 -24.66
CA GLY A 33 -5.60 -4.28 -24.90
C GLY A 33 -5.82 -5.65 -24.27
N LEU A 34 -7.10 -5.99 -24.13
CA LEU A 34 -7.56 -7.32 -23.75
C LEU A 34 -8.45 -7.84 -24.87
N GLN A 35 -8.33 -9.12 -25.18
CA GLN A 35 -9.13 -9.78 -26.20
C GLN A 35 -10.05 -10.83 -25.59
N GLY A 36 -11.22 -10.99 -26.19
CA GLY A 36 -12.20 -11.98 -25.78
C GLY A 36 -13.62 -11.58 -26.17
N ASN A 37 -14.51 -12.55 -26.10
CA ASN A 37 -15.95 -12.36 -26.29
C ASN A 37 -16.68 -12.95 -25.08
N GLY A 38 -16.84 -12.14 -24.04
CA GLY A 38 -17.40 -12.56 -22.75
C GLY A 38 -16.44 -13.39 -21.88
N LYS A 39 -15.37 -13.92 -22.44
CA LYS A 39 -14.27 -14.60 -21.75
C LYS A 39 -12.95 -14.11 -22.33
N LEU A 40 -11.96 -13.86 -21.48
CA LEU A 40 -10.61 -13.49 -21.90
C LEU A 40 -9.99 -14.65 -22.70
N ASN A 41 -9.35 -14.33 -23.81
CA ASN A 41 -8.58 -15.30 -24.61
C ASN A 41 -7.19 -14.78 -25.01
N GLY A 42 -6.92 -13.48 -24.81
CA GLY A 42 -5.63 -12.91 -25.13
C GLY A 42 -5.41 -11.52 -24.51
N VAL A 43 -4.15 -11.14 -24.48
CA VAL A 43 -3.67 -9.83 -24.04
C VAL A 43 -2.83 -9.23 -25.15
N VAL A 44 -3.11 -7.99 -25.51
CA VAL A 44 -2.34 -7.24 -26.52
C VAL A 44 -1.23 -6.48 -25.82
N ILE A 45 -0.01 -6.68 -26.25
CA ILE A 45 1.20 -6.13 -25.67
C ILE A 45 1.89 -5.24 -26.70
N GLN A 46 2.20 -4.00 -26.34
CA GLN A 46 3.08 -3.12 -27.07
C GLN A 46 4.47 -3.21 -26.47
N HIS A 47 5.42 -3.71 -27.23
CA HIS A 47 6.84 -3.77 -26.86
C HIS A 47 7.61 -2.62 -27.50
N ASP A 48 8.63 -2.11 -26.82
CA ASP A 48 9.35 -0.91 -27.25
C ASP A 48 10.10 -1.12 -28.58
N THR A 49 10.56 -2.32 -28.88
CA THR A 49 11.31 -2.67 -30.10
C THR A 49 10.55 -3.56 -31.06
N ASP A 50 9.77 -4.52 -30.56
CA ASP A 50 9.16 -5.58 -31.39
C ASP A 50 7.76 -5.21 -31.87
N GLY A 51 7.26 -4.04 -31.48
CA GLY A 51 5.94 -3.57 -31.85
C GLY A 51 4.82 -4.26 -31.05
N GLU A 52 3.63 -4.29 -31.63
CA GLU A 52 2.44 -4.86 -31.01
C GLU A 52 2.32 -6.36 -31.36
N PHE A 53 2.03 -7.17 -30.34
CA PHE A 53 1.75 -8.60 -30.48
C PHE A 53 0.78 -9.10 -29.42
N GLU A 54 0.23 -10.27 -29.65
CA GLU A 54 -0.75 -10.90 -28.79
C GLU A 54 -0.13 -12.05 -28.00
N VAL A 55 -0.58 -12.20 -26.75
CA VAL A 55 -0.26 -13.35 -25.88
C VAL A 55 -1.57 -14.00 -25.46
N ALA A 56 -1.73 -15.28 -25.75
CA ALA A 56 -2.89 -16.04 -25.31
C ALA A 56 -2.93 -16.11 -23.78
N ALA A 57 -4.08 -15.79 -23.18
CA ALA A 57 -4.27 -15.77 -21.75
C ALA A 57 -5.73 -16.01 -21.37
N ASP A 58 -5.96 -16.92 -20.43
CA ASP A 58 -7.27 -17.15 -19.84
C ASP A 58 -7.55 -16.25 -18.63
N HIS A 59 -6.49 -15.73 -18.00
CA HIS A 59 -6.55 -14.85 -16.84
C HIS A 59 -5.57 -13.67 -16.98
N PHE A 60 -6.00 -12.51 -16.51
CA PHE A 60 -5.16 -11.31 -16.44
C PHE A 60 -5.18 -10.75 -15.03
N VAL A 61 -3.99 -10.60 -14.41
CA VAL A 61 -3.85 -10.06 -13.05
C VAL A 61 -3.05 -8.77 -13.12
N PRO A 62 -3.70 -7.59 -13.14
CA PRO A 62 -3.02 -6.30 -13.20
C PRO A 62 -2.46 -5.92 -11.83
N LEU A 63 -1.14 -5.84 -11.71
CA LEU A 63 -0.42 -5.41 -10.51
C LEU A 63 0.38 -4.13 -10.78
N PHE A 64 -0.29 -3.09 -11.29
CA PHE A 64 0.35 -1.84 -11.73
C PHE A 64 0.77 -0.91 -10.59
N GLY A 65 0.47 -1.27 -9.35
CA GLY A 65 0.70 -0.45 -8.17
C GLY A 65 -0.47 0.49 -7.87
N LEU A 66 -0.29 1.31 -6.85
CA LEU A 66 -1.28 2.25 -6.38
C LEU A 66 -0.79 3.69 -6.55
N THR A 67 -1.67 4.55 -7.01
CA THR A 67 -1.47 5.99 -7.01
C THR A 67 -2.48 6.62 -6.05
N PRO A 68 -2.05 7.21 -4.94
CA PRO A 68 -2.95 7.86 -4.00
C PRO A 68 -3.69 9.01 -4.68
N LYS A 69 -5.01 9.06 -4.47
CA LYS A 69 -5.87 10.18 -4.87
C LYS A 69 -6.57 10.67 -3.61
N LEU A 70 -6.18 11.82 -3.11
CA LEU A 70 -6.73 12.38 -1.87
C LEU A 70 -8.18 12.86 -2.00
N GLY A 71 -8.62 13.18 -3.25
CA GLY A 71 -9.96 13.71 -3.48
C GLY A 71 -10.24 14.95 -2.62
N PRO A 72 -11.42 15.06 -1.99
CA PRO A 72 -11.79 16.20 -1.15
C PRO A 72 -10.84 16.44 0.04
N ILE A 73 -10.13 15.42 0.51
CA ILE A 73 -9.18 15.54 1.63
C ILE A 73 -8.06 16.56 1.32
N ALA A 74 -7.71 16.71 0.04
CA ALA A 74 -6.71 17.69 -0.39
C ALA A 74 -7.11 19.15 -0.09
N GLU A 75 -8.42 19.41 0.12
CA GLU A 75 -8.97 20.73 0.37
C GLU A 75 -9.19 21.04 1.86
N TRP A 76 -8.85 20.11 2.76
CA TRP A 76 -9.04 20.25 4.20
C TRP A 76 -7.97 21.10 4.90
N GLY A 77 -7.06 21.71 4.15
CA GLY A 77 -5.98 22.53 4.68
C GLY A 77 -4.84 21.74 5.32
N LEU A 78 -4.75 20.45 5.01
CA LEU A 78 -3.68 19.58 5.48
C LEU A 78 -2.37 19.86 4.74
N THR A 79 -1.24 19.74 5.43
CA THR A 79 0.08 19.77 4.79
C THR A 79 0.28 18.45 4.00
N ILE A 80 0.47 18.58 2.70
CA ILE A 80 0.58 17.43 1.78
C ILE A 80 1.93 17.47 1.07
N ASP A 81 2.67 16.37 1.15
CA ASP A 81 3.85 16.11 0.33
C ASP A 81 3.62 14.88 -0.57
N LYS A 82 3.77 15.05 -1.90
CA LYS A 82 3.67 13.96 -2.91
C LYS A 82 2.44 13.06 -2.75
N SER A 83 1.28 13.68 -2.53
CA SER A 83 -0.01 13.00 -2.28
C SER A 83 -0.05 12.18 -0.98
N ALA A 84 0.75 12.52 0.00
CA ALA A 84 0.71 11.98 1.36
C ALA A 84 0.58 13.10 2.38
N ILE A 85 -0.06 12.83 3.51
CA ILE A 85 -0.35 13.81 4.56
C ILE A 85 0.82 13.82 5.55
N GLU A 86 1.43 15.00 5.77
CA GLU A 86 2.46 15.15 6.78
C GLU A 86 1.90 15.04 8.19
N VAL A 87 2.62 14.34 9.06
CA VAL A 87 2.20 14.10 10.44
C VAL A 87 3.36 14.26 11.42
N ASN A 88 3.01 14.60 12.66
CA ASN A 88 3.93 14.51 13.77
C ASN A 88 4.12 13.04 14.18
N THR A 89 5.34 12.54 14.18
CA THR A 89 5.66 11.15 14.49
C THR A 89 5.44 10.76 15.96
N THR A 90 5.21 11.73 16.85
CA THR A 90 4.95 11.46 18.26
C THR A 90 3.54 10.92 18.48
N ASP A 91 2.57 11.37 17.67
CA ASP A 91 1.16 11.06 17.89
C ASP A 91 0.33 10.95 16.59
N TYR A 92 0.98 11.13 15.45
CA TYR A 92 0.36 11.08 14.11
C TYR A 92 -0.73 12.13 13.87
N SER A 93 -0.70 13.24 14.65
CA SER A 93 -1.52 14.42 14.38
C SER A 93 -1.04 15.14 13.12
N THR A 94 -1.99 15.75 12.42
CA THR A 94 -1.71 16.63 11.28
C THR A 94 -1.52 18.08 11.75
N ASN A 95 -1.24 18.99 10.82
CA ASN A 95 -1.24 20.43 11.08
C ASN A 95 -2.64 20.99 11.44
N VAL A 96 -3.71 20.25 11.16
CA VAL A 96 -5.09 20.64 11.52
C VAL A 96 -5.49 19.93 12.81
N PRO A 97 -5.78 20.67 13.91
CA PRO A 97 -6.15 20.08 15.18
C PRO A 97 -7.35 19.13 15.08
N GLY A 98 -7.25 17.96 15.72
CA GLY A 98 -8.29 16.94 15.73
C GLY A 98 -8.27 16.02 14.51
N ILE A 99 -7.39 16.23 13.55
CA ILE A 99 -7.19 15.34 12.40
C ILE A 99 -5.88 14.57 12.57
N TYR A 100 -5.96 13.27 12.41
CA TYR A 100 -4.84 12.32 12.45
C TYR A 100 -4.76 11.59 11.10
N ALA A 101 -3.56 11.24 10.67
CA ALA A 101 -3.37 10.42 9.47
C ALA A 101 -2.41 9.26 9.76
N ILE A 102 -2.84 8.05 9.43
CA ILE A 102 -2.12 6.80 9.71
C ILE A 102 -2.06 5.90 8.47
N GLY A 103 -1.12 4.96 8.45
CA GLY A 103 -0.95 4.00 7.36
C GLY A 103 -0.31 4.63 6.12
N ASP A 104 -0.62 4.10 4.94
CA ASP A 104 0.04 4.46 3.69
C ASP A 104 -0.21 5.89 3.21
N ILE A 105 -1.24 6.55 3.77
CA ILE A 105 -1.62 7.90 3.38
C ILE A 105 -0.75 8.97 4.03
N ASN A 106 -0.11 8.69 5.16
CA ASN A 106 0.74 9.65 5.83
C ASN A 106 2.19 9.61 5.34
N THR A 107 2.93 10.67 5.64
CA THR A 107 4.37 10.78 5.37
C THR A 107 5.11 11.46 6.53
N TYR A 108 6.33 10.99 6.75
CA TYR A 108 7.30 11.55 7.70
C TYR A 108 8.70 10.98 7.36
N PRO A 109 9.80 11.58 7.85
CA PRO A 109 11.14 11.05 7.61
C PRO A 109 11.29 9.60 8.09
N GLY A 110 11.74 8.71 7.21
CA GLY A 110 11.90 7.28 7.52
C GLY A 110 10.60 6.46 7.43
N LYS A 111 9.53 6.98 6.86
CA LYS A 111 8.25 6.27 6.67
C LYS A 111 8.43 4.97 5.91
N LEU A 112 7.95 3.88 6.50
CA LEU A 112 7.78 2.58 5.85
C LEU A 112 6.29 2.29 5.64
N LYS A 113 5.91 1.98 4.40
CA LYS A 113 4.53 1.63 4.04
C LYS A 113 4.30 0.14 4.30
N LEU A 114 4.21 -0.22 5.58
CA LEU A 114 3.97 -1.57 6.07
C LEU A 114 2.71 -1.59 6.95
N ILE A 115 1.93 -2.65 6.86
CA ILE A 115 0.74 -2.87 7.70
C ILE A 115 1.10 -2.77 9.19
N LEU A 116 2.23 -3.36 9.60
CA LEU A 116 2.74 -3.30 10.97
C LEU A 116 2.95 -1.85 11.45
N CYS A 117 3.54 -1.00 10.61
CA CYS A 117 3.75 0.41 10.93
C CYS A 117 2.41 1.14 11.09
N GLY A 118 1.44 0.86 10.21
CA GLY A 118 0.10 1.43 10.30
C GLY A 118 -0.63 1.09 11.60
N PHE A 119 -0.51 -0.12 12.10
CA PHE A 119 -1.07 -0.50 13.41
C PHE A 119 -0.39 0.20 14.58
N HIS A 120 0.94 0.35 14.54
CA HIS A 120 1.66 1.12 15.54
C HIS A 120 1.21 2.60 15.55
N GLU A 121 1.14 3.20 14.37
CA GLU A 121 0.66 4.58 14.17
C GLU A 121 -0.76 4.75 14.72
N ALA A 122 -1.67 3.81 14.43
CA ALA A 122 -3.04 3.82 14.93
C ALA A 122 -3.08 3.81 16.47
N THR A 123 -2.22 3.02 17.11
CA THR A 123 -2.14 2.95 18.57
C THR A 123 -1.79 4.31 19.16
N LEU A 124 -0.78 5.00 18.64
CA LEU A 124 -0.35 6.29 19.15
C LEU A 124 -1.37 7.39 18.85
N ALA A 125 -1.94 7.40 17.65
CA ALA A 125 -2.99 8.34 17.27
C ALA A 125 -4.24 8.19 18.17
N CYS A 126 -4.68 6.98 18.46
CA CYS A 126 -5.81 6.73 19.38
C CYS A 126 -5.52 7.23 20.81
N GLN A 127 -4.29 7.04 21.31
CA GLN A 127 -3.91 7.55 22.63
C GLN A 127 -3.91 9.08 22.69
N SER A 128 -3.46 9.74 21.62
CA SER A 128 -3.53 11.20 21.52
C SER A 128 -4.97 11.70 21.39
N ALA A 129 -5.76 11.09 20.52
CA ALA A 129 -7.16 11.43 20.33
C ALA A 129 -7.99 11.24 21.62
N PHE A 130 -7.68 10.22 22.43
CA PHE A 130 -8.34 10.03 23.72
C PHE A 130 -8.22 11.25 24.65
N LYS A 131 -7.05 11.88 24.71
CA LYS A 131 -6.81 13.07 25.53
C LYS A 131 -7.62 14.29 25.03
N VAL A 132 -7.85 14.38 23.73
CA VAL A 132 -8.66 15.45 23.12
C VAL A 132 -10.15 15.23 23.41
N VAL A 133 -10.63 13.99 23.29
CA VAL A 133 -12.05 13.65 23.50
C VAL A 133 -12.42 13.59 24.99
N PHE A 134 -11.48 13.19 25.84
CA PHE A 134 -11.69 13.02 27.27
C PHE A 134 -10.59 13.73 28.08
N PRO A 135 -10.53 15.07 28.08
CA PRO A 135 -9.44 15.82 28.70
C PRO A 135 -9.30 15.57 30.21
N ASP A 136 -10.41 15.29 30.89
CA ASP A 136 -10.45 15.08 32.32
C ASP A 136 -10.26 13.60 32.74
N LYS A 137 -10.09 12.69 31.75
CA LYS A 137 -9.92 11.27 32.06
C LYS A 137 -8.47 10.83 31.89
N LYS A 138 -8.00 10.05 32.84
CA LYS A 138 -6.71 9.37 32.72
C LYS A 138 -6.85 8.11 31.86
N LEU A 139 -6.08 8.04 30.77
CA LEU A 139 -5.98 6.81 29.98
C LEU A 139 -5.25 5.75 30.81
N SER A 140 -5.96 4.65 31.14
CA SER A 140 -5.36 3.49 31.79
C SER A 140 -5.06 2.43 30.76
N PHE A 141 -3.79 2.22 30.47
CA PHE A 141 -3.35 1.15 29.58
C PHE A 141 -3.27 -0.15 30.37
N LYS A 142 -4.04 -1.16 29.97
CA LYS A 142 -4.00 -2.50 30.55
C LYS A 142 -3.59 -3.50 29.46
N TYR A 143 -2.64 -4.34 29.77
CA TYR A 143 -2.26 -5.44 28.88
C TYR A 143 -3.29 -6.56 28.93
N THR A 144 -3.62 -7.14 27.79
CA THR A 144 -4.53 -8.30 27.69
C THR A 144 -4.03 -9.52 28.48
N THR A 145 -2.72 -9.63 28.67
CA THR A 145 -2.08 -10.63 29.53
C THR A 145 -2.46 -10.52 31.01
N VAL A 146 -2.97 -9.34 31.44
CA VAL A 146 -3.39 -9.10 32.83
C VAL A 146 -4.90 -9.26 32.99
N THR A 147 -5.68 -8.93 31.98
CA THR A 147 -7.15 -8.91 32.03
C THR A 147 -7.82 -10.05 31.27
N GLY A 148 -7.05 -10.78 30.44
CA GLY A 148 -7.60 -11.73 29.47
C GLY A 148 -8.38 -11.06 28.34
N ILE A 149 -8.83 -11.86 27.39
CA ILE A 149 -9.80 -11.44 26.36
C ILE A 149 -11.10 -12.15 26.70
N GLU A 150 -12.18 -11.40 26.89
CA GLU A 150 -13.49 -11.94 27.23
C GLU A 150 -13.91 -12.97 26.15
N GLY A 151 -14.16 -14.22 26.59
CA GLY A 151 -14.50 -15.33 25.67
C GLY A 151 -13.32 -16.16 25.14
N MET A 152 -12.05 -15.86 25.52
CA MET A 152 -10.91 -16.74 25.24
C MET A 152 -10.47 -17.45 26.55
N PRO A 153 -10.26 -18.79 26.51
CA PRO A 153 -9.64 -19.50 27.65
C PRO A 153 -8.20 -18.99 27.82
N GLY A 154 -7.82 -18.68 29.05
CA GLY A 154 -6.46 -18.30 29.47
C GLY A 154 -5.48 -19.46 29.42
#